data_187c7b9fb1d1d44d286d0d76c75909b5
#
_entry.id   187c7b9fb1d1d44d286d0d76c75909b5
#
_cell.length_a   1.000
_cell.length_b   1.000
_cell.length_c   1.000
_cell.angle_alpha   90.00
_cell.angle_beta   90.00
_cell.angle_gamma   90.00
#
_symmetry.space_group_name_H-M   'P 1'
#
loop_
_entity.id
_entity.type
_entity.pdbx_description
1 polymer ?
#
loop_
_entity_poly.entity_id
_entity_poly.type
_entity_poly.pdbx_seq_one_letter_code
_entity_poly.pdbx_strand_id
1 'polypeptide(L)'
;VTQEKIKTNPKVEIIYNAETQKILGDKTVAGLEYKDNVSGEIKKISADGIFVEIGIVPNTDLVKDIVSLNFRGEIITDPKSQATSCVGVWAAGDATDGLYRQNNISTGDAAKAVLNIYDYLQKMTNA
;
A
#
# COMPACT_ATOMS: atom_id res chain seq x y z
N VAL A 1 12.83 -16.72 5.57
CA VAL A 1 13.30 -16.49 6.95
C VAL A 1 12.18 -15.98 7.86
N THR A 2 11.36 -15.00 7.44
CA THR A 2 10.30 -14.44 8.30
C THR A 2 9.14 -15.41 8.51
N GLN A 3 8.67 -16.09 7.48
CA GLN A 3 7.59 -17.07 7.57
C GLN A 3 7.95 -18.26 8.48
N GLU A 4 9.16 -18.76 8.40
CA GLU A 4 9.66 -19.84 9.26
C GLU A 4 9.65 -19.44 10.74
N LYS A 5 10.14 -18.23 11.04
CA LYS A 5 10.14 -17.69 12.40
C LYS A 5 8.72 -17.55 12.97
N ILE A 6 7.75 -17.19 12.14
CA ILE A 6 6.34 -17.09 12.55
C ILE A 6 5.78 -18.48 12.84
N LYS A 7 5.98 -19.44 11.93
CA LYS A 7 5.46 -20.81 12.08
C LYS A 7 6.02 -21.56 13.30
N THR A 8 7.25 -21.26 13.69
CA THR A 8 7.93 -21.90 14.81
C THR A 8 7.76 -21.16 16.14
N ASN A 9 7.12 -20.01 16.15
CA ASN A 9 6.93 -19.22 17.36
C ASN A 9 5.71 -19.73 18.16
N PRO A 10 5.90 -20.23 19.40
CA PRO A 10 4.80 -20.79 20.21
C PRO A 10 3.75 -19.74 20.64
N LYS A 11 4.00 -18.46 20.45
CA LYS A 11 3.05 -17.37 20.73
C LYS A 11 2.19 -17.01 19.52
N VAL A 12 2.40 -17.66 18.37
CA VAL A 12 1.69 -17.35 17.13
C VAL A 12 0.84 -18.54 16.72
N GLU A 13 -0.44 -18.31 16.55
CA GLU A 13 -1.38 -19.23 15.93
C GLU A 13 -1.67 -18.74 14.50
N ILE A 14 -1.61 -19.63 13.51
CA ILE A 14 -1.93 -19.31 12.12
C ILE A 14 -3.22 -20.02 11.75
N ILE A 15 -4.25 -19.26 11.45
CA ILE A 15 -5.53 -19.77 11.00
C ILE A 15 -5.60 -19.67 9.48
N TYR A 16 -5.61 -20.80 8.80
CA TYR A 16 -5.71 -20.87 7.35
C TYR A 16 -7.15 -20.93 6.87
N ASN A 17 -7.39 -20.60 5.61
CA ASN A 17 -8.72 -20.63 4.98
C ASN A 17 -9.77 -19.79 5.72
N ALA A 18 -9.32 -18.75 6.42
CA ALA A 18 -10.16 -17.85 7.20
C ALA A 18 -10.49 -16.60 6.38
N GLU A 19 -11.76 -16.39 6.12
CA GLU A 19 -12.27 -15.17 5.49
C GLU A 19 -12.85 -14.25 6.56
N THR A 20 -12.20 -13.14 6.80
CA THR A 20 -12.63 -12.13 7.77
C THR A 20 -14.02 -11.62 7.42
N GLN A 21 -14.96 -11.69 8.35
CA GLN A 21 -16.34 -11.23 8.18
C GLN A 21 -16.60 -9.94 8.94
N LYS A 22 -16.17 -9.88 10.21
CA LYS A 22 -16.52 -8.75 11.07
C LYS A 22 -15.53 -8.56 12.20
N ILE A 23 -15.18 -7.29 12.48
CA ILE A 23 -14.50 -6.91 13.71
C ILE A 23 -15.55 -6.73 14.80
N LEU A 24 -15.31 -7.33 15.96
CA LEU A 24 -16.20 -7.32 17.12
C LEU A 24 -15.72 -6.29 18.14
N GLY A 25 -16.65 -5.63 18.81
CA GLY A 25 -16.41 -4.64 19.84
C GLY A 25 -17.39 -3.48 19.74
N ASP A 26 -17.31 -2.55 20.66
CA ASP A 26 -18.10 -1.31 20.68
C ASP A 26 -17.13 -0.11 20.71
N LYS A 27 -16.67 0.31 21.89
CA LYS A 27 -15.68 1.39 22.04
C LYS A 27 -14.25 0.92 21.81
N THR A 28 -14.00 -0.36 22.05
CA THR A 28 -12.71 -1.03 21.84
C THR A 28 -12.93 -2.32 21.10
N VAL A 29 -11.87 -2.80 20.43
CA VAL A 29 -11.87 -4.12 19.78
C VAL A 29 -12.02 -5.19 20.86
N ALA A 30 -12.88 -6.20 20.61
CA ALA A 30 -13.07 -7.34 21.47
C ALA A 30 -12.78 -8.68 20.75
N GLY A 31 -12.62 -8.64 19.42
CA GLY A 31 -12.31 -9.84 18.65
C GLY A 31 -12.64 -9.71 17.18
N LEU A 32 -12.60 -10.86 16.52
CA LEU A 32 -12.82 -11.03 15.09
C LEU A 32 -13.76 -12.21 14.84
N GLU A 33 -14.68 -12.03 13.90
CA GLU A 33 -15.48 -13.10 13.33
C GLU A 33 -14.95 -13.43 11.93
N TYR A 34 -14.75 -14.70 11.64
CA TYR A 34 -14.30 -15.17 10.35
C TYR A 34 -15.06 -16.42 9.92
N LYS A 35 -15.21 -16.62 8.63
CA LYS A 35 -15.73 -17.83 8.02
C LYS A 35 -14.57 -18.77 7.72
N ASP A 36 -14.68 -19.99 8.18
CA ASP A 36 -13.80 -21.07 7.79
C ASP A 36 -14.25 -21.59 6.42
N ASN A 37 -13.44 -21.34 5.38
CA ASN A 37 -13.80 -21.70 4.00
C ASN A 37 -13.74 -23.21 3.71
N VAL A 38 -13.26 -24.03 4.66
CA VAL A 38 -13.28 -25.49 4.55
C VAL A 38 -14.59 -26.07 5.12
N SER A 39 -14.97 -25.67 6.35
CA SER A 39 -16.19 -26.14 6.98
C SER A 39 -17.43 -25.30 6.65
N GLY A 40 -17.24 -24.06 6.18
CA GLY A 40 -18.31 -23.09 5.97
C GLY A 40 -18.83 -22.42 7.26
N GLU A 41 -18.29 -22.79 8.42
CA GLU A 41 -18.71 -22.29 9.72
C GLU A 41 -18.20 -20.89 10.02
N ILE A 42 -19.00 -20.13 10.76
CA ILE A 42 -18.60 -18.84 11.32
C ILE A 42 -17.97 -19.07 12.69
N LYS A 43 -16.73 -18.65 12.84
CA LYS A 43 -15.94 -18.78 14.07
C LYS A 43 -15.55 -17.39 14.61
N LYS A 44 -15.30 -17.33 15.93
CA LYS A 44 -14.92 -16.09 16.61
C LYS A 44 -13.65 -16.30 17.40
N ILE A 45 -12.79 -15.30 17.39
CA ILE A 45 -11.60 -15.21 18.23
C ILE A 45 -11.62 -13.90 19.02
N SER A 46 -11.19 -13.96 20.27
CA SER A 46 -10.99 -12.76 21.10
C SER A 46 -9.67 -12.11 20.73
N ALA A 47 -9.65 -10.79 20.63
CA ALA A 47 -8.45 -10.00 20.38
C ALA A 47 -8.61 -8.60 20.98
N ASP A 48 -7.53 -8.08 21.57
CA ASP A 48 -7.48 -6.72 22.11
C ASP A 48 -7.11 -5.67 21.06
N GLY A 49 -6.62 -6.12 19.90
CA GLY A 49 -6.27 -5.28 18.77
C GLY A 49 -6.21 -6.07 17.47
N ILE A 50 -6.40 -5.41 16.34
CA ILE A 50 -6.37 -6.02 15.00
C ILE A 50 -5.51 -5.14 14.09
N PHE A 51 -4.50 -5.77 13.47
CA PHE A 51 -3.76 -5.19 12.36
C PHE A 51 -4.31 -5.73 11.04
N VAL A 52 -4.60 -4.82 10.11
CA VAL A 52 -5.13 -5.17 8.78
C VAL A 52 -4.01 -4.98 7.76
N GLU A 53 -3.51 -6.09 7.21
CA GLU A 53 -2.43 -6.14 6.22
C GLU A 53 -2.86 -6.91 4.96
N ILE A 54 -4.10 -6.67 4.50
CA ILE A 54 -4.72 -7.43 3.40
C ILE A 54 -4.32 -6.90 2.02
N GLY A 55 -3.57 -5.83 1.99
CA GLY A 55 -3.08 -5.23 0.76
C GLY A 55 -3.13 -3.71 0.79
N ILE A 56 -2.77 -3.10 -0.32
CA ILE A 56 -2.68 -1.65 -0.47
C ILE A 56 -3.60 -1.23 -1.62
N VAL A 57 -4.45 -0.28 -1.34
CA VAL A 57 -5.23 0.44 -2.36
C VAL A 57 -4.63 1.84 -2.46
N PRO A 58 -3.99 2.19 -3.58
CA PRO A 58 -3.41 3.51 -3.75
C PRO A 58 -4.52 4.57 -3.79
N ASN A 59 -4.31 5.68 -3.07
CA ASN A 59 -5.27 6.78 -3.03
C ASN A 59 -5.01 7.75 -4.20
N THR A 60 -5.42 7.37 -5.39
CA THR A 60 -5.14 8.05 -6.66
C THR A 60 -6.36 8.66 -7.33
N ASP A 61 -7.52 8.61 -6.70
CA ASP A 61 -8.77 9.16 -7.25
C ASP A 61 -8.67 10.64 -7.65
N LEU A 62 -7.87 11.42 -6.91
CA LEU A 62 -7.64 12.84 -7.19
C LEU A 62 -6.98 13.08 -8.56
N VAL A 63 -6.19 12.13 -9.06
CA VAL A 63 -5.34 12.30 -10.25
C VAL A 63 -5.66 11.31 -11.38
N LYS A 64 -6.64 10.45 -11.22
CA LYS A 64 -6.97 9.38 -12.19
C LYS A 64 -7.29 9.88 -13.60
N ASP A 65 -7.84 11.08 -13.71
CA ASP A 65 -8.19 11.70 -14.99
C ASP A 65 -7.07 12.59 -15.55
N ILE A 66 -5.94 12.72 -14.83
CA ILE A 66 -4.82 13.59 -15.16
C ILE A 66 -3.61 12.78 -15.61
N VAL A 67 -3.34 11.65 -14.96
CA VAL A 67 -2.17 10.81 -15.20
C VAL A 67 -2.56 9.38 -15.51
N SER A 68 -1.67 8.65 -16.18
CA SER A 68 -1.88 7.23 -16.44
C SER A 68 -1.72 6.40 -15.18
N LEU A 69 -2.69 5.52 -14.93
CA LEU A 69 -2.65 4.54 -13.86
C LEU A 69 -2.47 3.13 -14.43
N ASN A 70 -1.84 2.25 -13.66
CA ASN A 70 -1.79 0.83 -14.01
C ASN A 70 -3.09 0.10 -13.56
N PHE A 71 -3.17 -1.21 -13.81
CA PHE A 71 -4.35 -2.03 -13.45
C PHE A 71 -4.62 -2.13 -11.94
N ARG A 72 -3.68 -1.72 -11.09
CA ARG A 72 -3.82 -1.65 -9.63
C ARG A 72 -4.24 -0.27 -9.14
N GLY A 73 -4.42 0.70 -10.04
CA GLY A 73 -4.69 2.08 -9.71
C GLY A 73 -3.45 2.87 -9.27
N GLU A 74 -2.24 2.35 -9.47
CA GLU A 74 -0.98 3.03 -9.14
C GLU A 74 -0.56 3.99 -10.27
N ILE A 75 -0.01 5.15 -9.91
CA ILE A 75 0.48 6.14 -10.88
C ILE A 75 1.72 5.59 -11.58
N ILE A 76 1.66 5.51 -12.90
CA ILE A 76 2.82 5.10 -13.72
C ILE A 76 3.82 6.24 -13.77
N THR A 77 5.07 5.96 -13.37
CA THR A 77 6.16 6.95 -13.34
C THR A 77 7.40 6.48 -14.10
N ASP A 78 8.16 7.42 -14.62
CA ASP A 78 9.53 7.15 -15.04
C ASP A 78 10.41 6.94 -13.79
N PRO A 79 11.06 5.78 -13.63
CA PRO A 79 11.77 5.46 -12.39
C PRO A 79 13.04 6.29 -12.15
N LYS A 80 13.52 7.03 -13.16
CA LYS A 80 14.69 7.89 -13.04
C LYS A 80 14.34 9.31 -12.61
N SER A 81 13.22 9.83 -13.12
CA SER A 81 12.82 11.23 -12.94
C SER A 81 11.57 11.38 -12.06
N GLN A 82 10.81 10.32 -11.85
CA GLN A 82 9.49 10.34 -11.23
C GLN A 82 8.44 11.16 -11.98
N ALA A 83 8.69 11.47 -13.26
CA ALA A 83 7.73 12.14 -14.12
C ALA A 83 6.56 11.18 -14.45
N THR A 84 5.35 11.74 -14.51
CA THR A 84 4.14 11.02 -14.91
C THR A 84 3.88 11.17 -16.41
N SER A 85 2.79 10.59 -16.90
CA SER A 85 2.31 10.79 -18.26
C SER A 85 1.84 12.22 -18.56
N CYS A 86 1.57 13.03 -17.54
CA CYS A 86 1.18 14.43 -17.68
C CYS A 86 2.39 15.34 -17.47
N VAL A 87 2.70 16.14 -18.48
CA VAL A 87 3.82 17.12 -18.42
C VAL A 87 3.56 18.12 -17.29
N GLY A 88 4.56 18.33 -16.45
CA GLY A 88 4.47 19.22 -15.28
C GLY A 88 3.92 18.54 -14.02
N VAL A 89 3.68 17.22 -14.06
CA VAL A 89 3.22 16.43 -12.92
C VAL A 89 4.21 15.31 -12.62
N TRP A 90 4.62 15.22 -11.38
CA TRP A 90 5.48 14.15 -10.85
C TRP A 90 4.77 13.43 -9.72
N ALA A 91 5.12 12.18 -9.49
CA ALA A 91 4.61 11.39 -8.38
C ALA A 91 5.73 10.59 -7.72
N ALA A 92 5.64 10.41 -6.40
CA ALA A 92 6.62 9.66 -5.62
C ALA A 92 5.95 8.88 -4.49
N GLY A 93 6.57 7.78 -4.07
CA GLY A 93 6.12 6.98 -2.94
C GLY A 93 5.04 5.96 -3.29
N ASP A 94 4.28 5.53 -2.28
CA ASP A 94 3.40 4.37 -2.32
C ASP A 94 2.22 4.47 -3.30
N ALA A 95 1.91 5.67 -3.76
CA ALA A 95 0.89 5.89 -4.79
C ALA A 95 1.38 5.55 -6.21
N THR A 96 2.69 5.37 -6.40
CA THR A 96 3.31 5.06 -7.70
C THR A 96 3.44 3.56 -7.93
N ASP A 97 3.75 3.19 -9.17
CA ASP A 97 4.01 1.81 -9.60
C ASP A 97 5.37 1.25 -9.16
N GLY A 98 6.03 1.91 -8.22
CA GLY A 98 7.28 1.47 -7.63
C GLY A 98 7.17 0.10 -6.97
N LEU A 99 8.22 -0.73 -7.14
CA LEU A 99 8.22 -2.12 -6.66
C LEU A 99 8.20 -2.25 -5.13
N TYR A 100 8.83 -1.32 -4.42
CA TYR A 100 8.99 -1.38 -2.97
C TYR A 100 8.35 -0.18 -2.28
N ARG A 101 7.61 -0.46 -1.20
CA ARG A 101 6.87 0.53 -0.40
C ARG A 101 7.50 0.67 0.98
N GLN A 102 8.61 1.42 1.02
CA GLN A 102 9.37 1.71 2.23
C GLN A 102 9.57 3.21 2.35
N ASN A 103 9.50 3.75 3.57
CA ASN A 103 9.68 5.19 3.80
C ASN A 103 10.96 5.75 3.17
N ASN A 104 12.07 5.01 3.25
CA ASN A 104 13.34 5.43 2.66
C ASN A 104 13.30 5.48 1.13
N ILE A 105 12.55 4.57 0.50
CA ILE A 105 12.36 4.55 -0.96
C ILE A 105 11.49 5.72 -1.37
N SER A 106 10.37 5.92 -0.70
CA SER A 106 9.48 7.07 -0.95
C SER A 106 10.21 8.40 -0.82
N THR A 107 11.10 8.53 0.17
CA THR A 107 11.95 9.72 0.35
C THR A 107 12.95 9.89 -0.80
N GLY A 108 13.57 8.81 -1.25
CA GLY A 108 14.50 8.81 -2.39
C GLY A 108 13.79 9.17 -3.70
N ASP A 109 12.59 8.66 -3.91
CA ASP A 109 11.77 8.99 -5.09
C ASP A 109 11.32 10.45 -5.05
N ALA A 110 10.93 10.97 -3.88
CA ALA A 110 10.61 12.38 -3.71
C ALA A 110 11.81 13.29 -4.03
N ALA A 111 13.02 12.92 -3.61
CA ALA A 111 14.24 13.66 -3.94
C ALA A 111 14.49 13.66 -5.46
N LYS A 112 14.33 12.53 -6.15
CA LYS A 112 14.44 12.47 -7.63
C LYS A 112 13.41 13.39 -8.30
N ALA A 113 12.16 13.34 -7.83
CA ALA A 113 11.09 14.20 -8.34
C ALA A 113 11.46 15.69 -8.21
N VAL A 114 11.88 16.13 -7.02
CA VAL A 114 12.25 17.53 -6.76
C VAL A 114 13.40 18.00 -7.64
N LEU A 115 14.44 17.19 -7.80
CA LEU A 115 15.58 17.53 -8.67
C LEU A 115 15.14 17.62 -10.13
N ASN A 116 14.28 16.71 -10.59
CA ASN A 116 13.77 16.75 -11.95
C ASN A 116 12.82 17.95 -12.20
N ILE A 117 12.00 18.30 -11.22
CA ILE A 117 11.17 19.52 -11.25
C ILE A 117 12.05 20.75 -11.37
N TYR A 118 13.13 20.84 -10.59
CA TYR A 118 14.07 21.96 -10.67
C TYR A 118 14.65 22.10 -12.07
N ASP A 119 15.15 21.02 -12.66
CA ASP A 119 15.70 21.02 -14.02
C ASP A 119 14.64 21.41 -15.07
N TYR A 120 13.42 20.96 -14.91
CA TYR A 120 12.29 21.31 -15.77
C TYR A 120 12.01 22.82 -15.73
N LEU A 121 11.92 23.40 -14.53
CA LEU A 121 11.66 24.83 -14.35
C LEU A 121 12.79 25.69 -14.90
N GLN A 122 14.06 25.29 -14.72
CA GLN A 122 15.21 26.01 -15.30
C GLN A 122 15.15 26.05 -16.82
N LYS A 123 14.74 24.98 -17.47
CA LYS A 123 14.58 24.94 -18.93
C LYS A 123 13.46 25.87 -19.42
N MET A 124 12.36 25.97 -18.67
CA MET A 124 11.25 26.85 -18.99
C MET A 124 11.63 28.35 -18.86
N THR A 125 12.48 28.69 -17.87
CA THR A 125 12.90 30.07 -17.61
C THR A 125 13.94 30.54 -18.63
N ASN A 126 14.68 29.63 -19.26
CA ASN A 126 15.74 29.91 -20.21
C ASN A 126 15.29 29.76 -21.68
N ALA A 127 14.03 29.45 -21.93
CA ALA A 127 13.41 29.33 -23.26
C ALA A 127 12.53 30.54 -23.56
#